data_cf4674f2e334d2c93d561cb20de7554f
#
_entry.id   cf4674f2e334d2c93d561cb20de7554f
#
_cell.length_a   1.000
_cell.length_b   1.000
_cell.length_c   1.000
_cell.angle_alpha   90.00
_cell.angle_beta   90.00
_cell.angle_gamma   90.00
#
_symmetry.space_group_name_H-M   'P 1'
#
loop_
_entity.id
_entity.type
_entity.pdbx_description
1 polymer ?
#
loop_
_entity_poly.entity_id
_entity_poly.type
_entity_poly.pdbx_seq_one_letter_code
_entity_poly.pdbx_strand_id
1 'polypeptide(L)'
;MIQEYFKKSLEKKWEPNDIPENIFNQDCDWPYSYIDFDADFDKMLKEIISLEETYFVKHRDKDKLNSYFHEGWNAVTLHGIDSTKTEHFDRYGFKTQEDANYVWTDVCEYLPTTVEFLKSLGYSQYDRVRIMKLNAGGYIMPHTDGKGRIFGPFNIAINNPEGCNFVFKENGIVPFKKGRGVFLDLGREHAVWNNSNEDRYHIIVHGHINPKLLNDSISHTKNTHGHN
;
A
#
# COMPACT_ATOMS: atom_id res chain seq x y z
N MET A 1 15.50 7.08 16.61
CA MET A 1 15.88 6.44 15.30
C MET A 1 14.88 6.73 14.21
N ILE A 2 13.60 6.29 14.33
CA ILE A 2 12.59 6.55 13.28
C ILE A 2 12.35 8.04 13.05
N GLN A 3 12.24 8.84 14.11
CA GLN A 3 12.05 10.30 14.04
C GLN A 3 13.19 11.00 13.28
N GLU A 4 14.44 10.58 13.47
CA GLU A 4 15.58 11.16 12.76
C GLU A 4 15.59 10.81 11.28
N TYR A 5 15.21 9.57 10.94
CA TYR A 5 15.06 9.15 9.55
C TYR A 5 13.99 10.00 8.85
N PHE A 6 12.82 10.16 9.47
CA PHE A 6 11.75 10.99 8.92
C PHE A 6 12.18 12.44 8.76
N LYS A 7 12.83 13.05 9.76
CA LYS A 7 13.31 14.41 9.66
C LYS A 7 14.18 14.63 8.43
N LYS A 8 15.12 13.74 8.17
CA LYS A 8 16.00 13.82 6.98
C LYS A 8 15.24 13.59 5.67
N SER A 9 14.28 12.65 5.66
CA SER A 9 13.52 12.32 4.46
C SER A 9 12.48 13.39 4.12
N LEU A 10 11.92 14.09 5.11
CA LEU A 10 10.98 15.21 4.90
C LEU A 10 11.62 16.43 4.21
N GLU A 11 12.93 16.56 4.31
CA GLU A 11 13.68 17.65 3.65
C GLU A 11 13.91 17.39 2.15
N LYS A 12 13.72 16.14 1.70
CA LYS A 12 13.86 15.76 0.30
C LYS A 12 12.60 16.10 -0.49
N LYS A 13 12.80 16.58 -1.70
CA LYS A 13 11.73 16.83 -2.67
C LYS A 13 12.05 16.10 -3.95
N TRP A 14 11.03 15.51 -4.53
CA TRP A 14 11.10 14.93 -5.86
C TRP A 14 10.37 15.86 -6.84
N GLU A 15 10.98 16.11 -7.99
CA GLU A 15 10.42 16.99 -9.02
C GLU A 15 9.84 16.15 -10.16
N PRO A 16 8.58 16.39 -10.55
CA PRO A 16 7.87 15.54 -11.51
C PRO A 16 8.35 15.68 -12.96
N ASN A 17 9.15 16.67 -13.27
CA ASN A 17 9.70 16.86 -14.62
C ASN A 17 10.61 15.71 -15.05
N ASP A 18 11.08 14.91 -14.08
CA ASP A 18 11.95 13.76 -14.29
C ASP A 18 11.17 12.45 -14.54
N ILE A 19 9.82 12.51 -14.65
CA ILE A 19 8.99 11.32 -14.92
C ILE A 19 9.18 10.91 -16.39
N PRO A 20 9.83 9.79 -16.68
CA PRO A 20 9.98 9.31 -18.05
C PRO A 20 8.63 8.81 -18.59
N GLU A 21 8.51 8.74 -19.89
CA GLU A 21 7.31 8.22 -20.56
C GLU A 21 7.08 6.74 -20.27
N ASN A 22 8.14 5.99 -19.98
CA ASN A 22 8.07 4.57 -19.67
C ASN A 22 8.63 4.27 -18.26
N ILE A 23 7.74 4.11 -17.28
CA ILE A 23 8.10 3.83 -15.89
C ILE A 23 8.67 2.41 -15.66
N PHE A 24 8.50 1.51 -16.62
CA PHE A 24 9.10 0.17 -16.54
C PHE A 24 10.57 0.18 -17.02
N ASN A 25 11.08 1.31 -17.51
CA ASN A 25 12.48 1.42 -17.79
C ASN A 25 13.27 1.41 -16.48
N GLN A 26 14.23 0.48 -16.36
CA GLN A 26 15.06 0.32 -15.16
C GLN A 26 15.94 1.55 -14.86
N ASP A 27 16.22 2.38 -15.87
CA ASP A 27 17.02 3.59 -15.72
C ASP A 27 16.24 4.82 -15.24
N CYS A 28 14.94 4.65 -15.00
CA CYS A 28 14.08 5.70 -14.52
C CYS A 28 14.22 5.96 -13.02
N ASP A 29 14.44 7.20 -12.62
CA ASP A 29 14.55 7.60 -11.22
C ASP A 29 13.20 7.94 -10.53
N TRP A 30 12.13 7.45 -11.06
CA TRP A 30 10.79 7.73 -10.58
C TRP A 30 10.39 6.90 -9.34
N PRO A 31 10.09 7.53 -8.18
CA PRO A 31 9.79 6.83 -6.94
C PRO A 31 8.33 6.34 -6.83
N TYR A 32 7.37 7.05 -7.43
CA TYR A 32 5.95 6.70 -7.39
C TYR A 32 5.13 7.38 -8.48
N SER A 33 3.94 6.85 -8.75
CA SER A 33 2.85 7.58 -9.42
C SER A 33 1.56 7.43 -8.65
N TYR A 34 0.62 8.35 -8.88
CA TYR A 34 -0.66 8.31 -8.18
C TYR A 34 -1.84 8.73 -9.06
N ILE A 35 -3.02 8.32 -8.63
CA ILE A 35 -4.31 8.72 -9.18
C ILE A 35 -5.29 8.95 -8.03
N ASP A 36 -6.13 9.97 -8.16
CA ASP A 36 -7.21 10.26 -7.24
C ASP A 36 -8.51 9.62 -7.78
N PHE A 37 -9.21 8.89 -6.92
CA PHE A 37 -10.48 8.24 -7.25
C PHE A 37 -11.65 9.04 -6.71
N ASP A 38 -12.70 9.15 -7.53
CA ASP A 38 -14.02 9.63 -7.12
C ASP A 38 -14.88 8.42 -6.73
N ALA A 39 -14.84 8.06 -5.43
CA ALA A 39 -15.61 6.96 -4.86
C ALA A 39 -15.95 7.25 -3.38
N ASP A 40 -16.89 6.51 -2.80
CA ASP A 40 -17.34 6.73 -1.42
C ASP A 40 -16.38 6.13 -0.39
N PHE A 41 -15.21 6.76 -0.23
CA PHE A 41 -14.19 6.36 0.74
C PHE A 41 -14.64 6.49 2.20
N ASP A 42 -15.62 7.35 2.49
CA ASP A 42 -16.18 7.47 3.83
C ASP A 42 -17.04 6.24 4.18
N LYS A 43 -17.76 5.71 3.22
CA LYS A 43 -18.51 4.47 3.39
C LYS A 43 -17.58 3.28 3.51
N MET A 44 -16.54 3.18 2.65
CA MET A 44 -15.53 2.14 2.75
C MET A 44 -14.82 2.16 4.11
N LEU A 45 -14.46 3.36 4.60
CA LEU A 45 -13.84 3.50 5.93
C LEU A 45 -14.76 3.00 7.04
N LYS A 46 -16.07 3.32 6.99
CA LYS A 46 -17.05 2.83 7.95
C LYS A 46 -17.19 1.31 7.90
N GLU A 47 -17.23 0.72 6.72
CA GLU A 47 -17.22 -0.74 6.55
C GLU A 47 -16.00 -1.37 7.25
N ILE A 48 -14.81 -0.83 7.00
CA ILE A 48 -13.54 -1.33 7.54
C ILE A 48 -13.47 -1.18 9.06
N ILE A 49 -13.87 -0.03 9.60
CA ILE A 49 -13.87 0.22 11.05
C ILE A 49 -14.90 -0.68 11.77
N SER A 50 -15.98 -1.07 11.07
CA SER A 50 -16.99 -1.96 11.65
C SER A 50 -16.55 -3.42 11.74
N LEU A 51 -15.44 -3.80 11.12
CA LEU A 51 -14.89 -5.14 11.28
C LEU A 51 -14.44 -5.35 12.73
N GLU A 52 -14.69 -6.54 13.25
CA GLU A 52 -14.18 -6.93 14.55
C GLU A 52 -12.64 -6.93 14.55
N GLU A 53 -12.03 -6.52 15.66
CA GLU A 53 -10.56 -6.52 15.80
C GLU A 53 -9.95 -7.91 15.59
N THR A 54 -10.72 -8.97 15.78
CA THR A 54 -10.30 -10.37 15.57
C THR A 54 -9.96 -10.68 14.11
N TYR A 55 -10.50 -9.93 13.13
CA TYR A 55 -10.11 -10.06 11.73
C TYR A 55 -8.73 -9.48 11.45
N PHE A 56 -8.29 -8.48 12.22
CA PHE A 56 -6.98 -7.86 12.04
C PHE A 56 -5.91 -8.63 12.76
N VAL A 57 -5.10 -9.38 12.02
CA VAL A 57 -3.95 -10.10 12.55
C VAL A 57 -2.69 -9.27 12.40
N LYS A 58 -1.74 -9.44 13.33
CA LYS A 58 -0.43 -8.81 13.26
C LYS A 58 0.26 -9.21 11.95
N HIS A 59 0.57 -8.22 11.13
CA HIS A 59 1.25 -8.45 9.87
C HIS A 59 2.76 -8.58 10.10
N ARG A 60 3.35 -9.68 9.62
CA ARG A 60 4.74 -10.09 9.82
C ARG A 60 5.16 -10.21 11.29
N ASP A 61 5.50 -11.41 11.69
CA ASP A 61 6.00 -11.70 13.03
C ASP A 61 7.49 -11.34 13.11
N LYS A 62 7.86 -10.52 14.10
CA LYS A 62 9.25 -10.08 14.35
C LYS A 62 10.23 -11.25 14.39
N ASP A 63 9.83 -12.38 14.92
CA ASP A 63 10.72 -13.52 15.15
C ASP A 63 11.00 -14.34 13.88
N LYS A 64 10.19 -14.19 12.84
CA LYS A 64 10.28 -15.02 11.63
C LYS A 64 11.00 -14.36 10.45
N LEU A 65 11.15 -13.05 10.44
CA LEU A 65 11.56 -12.34 9.22
C LEU A 65 12.86 -11.56 9.33
N ASN A 66 13.39 -11.28 10.50
CA ASN A 66 14.68 -10.59 10.74
C ASN A 66 14.98 -9.37 9.84
N SER A 67 14.00 -8.83 9.12
CA SER A 67 14.27 -7.85 8.10
C SER A 67 14.14 -6.41 8.58
N TYR A 68 13.14 -6.12 9.43
CA TYR A 68 12.94 -4.79 10.02
C TYR A 68 11.90 -4.80 11.15
N PHE A 69 11.99 -3.80 12.03
CA PHE A 69 11.03 -3.63 13.12
C PHE A 69 9.82 -2.84 12.68
N HIS A 70 8.66 -3.20 13.22
CA HIS A 70 7.43 -2.44 13.10
C HIS A 70 6.62 -2.53 14.40
N GLU A 71 5.73 -1.58 14.59
CA GLU A 71 4.79 -1.55 15.71
C GLU A 71 3.42 -1.14 15.21
N GLY A 72 2.36 -1.82 15.71
CA GLY A 72 0.98 -1.50 15.36
C GLY A 72 0.59 -1.80 13.91
N TRP A 73 1.32 -2.66 13.20
CA TRP A 73 1.04 -3.02 11.81
C TRP A 73 0.24 -4.32 11.75
N ASN A 74 -1.02 -4.21 11.35
CA ASN A 74 -1.97 -5.30 11.27
C ASN A 74 -2.56 -5.40 9.86
N ALA A 75 -3.13 -6.54 9.53
CA ALA A 75 -3.74 -6.74 8.23
C ALA A 75 -4.92 -7.71 8.28
N VAL A 76 -5.82 -7.58 7.31
CA VAL A 76 -6.83 -8.58 6.96
C VAL A 76 -6.79 -8.80 5.45
N THR A 77 -6.90 -10.05 5.03
CA THR A 77 -6.85 -10.42 3.62
C THR A 77 -8.26 -10.46 3.03
N LEU A 78 -8.46 -9.70 1.95
CA LEU A 78 -9.70 -9.67 1.17
C LEU A 78 -9.68 -10.68 0.03
N HIS A 79 -8.52 -10.85 -0.64
CA HIS A 79 -8.29 -11.87 -1.65
C HIS A 79 -6.99 -12.58 -1.36
N GLY A 80 -7.04 -13.89 -1.16
CA GLY A 80 -5.91 -14.73 -0.77
C GLY A 80 -6.38 -16.09 -0.26
N ILE A 81 -5.61 -16.72 0.63
CA ILE A 81 -5.89 -18.06 1.18
C ILE A 81 -7.10 -18.04 2.13
N ASP A 82 -7.09 -17.15 3.11
CA ASP A 82 -8.18 -16.82 4.02
C ASP A 82 -7.97 -15.43 4.62
N SER A 83 -8.95 -14.92 5.38
CA SER A 83 -8.93 -13.56 5.93
C SER A 83 -7.75 -13.28 6.86
N THR A 84 -7.21 -14.29 7.53
CA THR A 84 -6.12 -14.16 8.52
C THR A 84 -4.73 -14.45 7.95
N LYS A 85 -4.63 -15.09 6.78
CA LYS A 85 -3.34 -15.39 6.12
C LYS A 85 -2.90 -14.22 5.24
N THR A 86 -2.15 -13.30 5.83
CA THR A 86 -1.80 -12.00 5.23
C THR A 86 -0.47 -11.99 4.50
N GLU A 87 0.32 -13.08 4.56
CA GLU A 87 1.62 -13.19 3.91
C GLU A 87 1.56 -13.96 2.57
N HIS A 88 2.69 -14.14 1.91
CA HIS A 88 2.80 -14.89 0.67
C HIS A 88 2.53 -16.37 0.92
N PHE A 89 2.00 -17.09 -0.06
CA PHE A 89 1.57 -18.49 0.06
C PHE A 89 2.68 -19.45 0.55
N ASP A 90 3.95 -19.19 0.20
CA ASP A 90 5.10 -19.99 0.61
C ASP A 90 5.29 -20.00 2.15
N ARG A 91 4.87 -18.94 2.84
CA ARG A 91 4.89 -18.85 4.30
C ARG A 91 3.93 -19.83 4.98
N TYR A 92 2.96 -20.30 4.22
CA TYR A 92 1.94 -21.28 4.67
C TYR A 92 2.19 -22.69 4.11
N GLY A 93 3.36 -22.90 3.47
CA GLY A 93 3.80 -24.21 2.99
C GLY A 93 3.27 -24.61 1.60
N PHE A 94 2.62 -23.70 0.88
CA PHE A 94 2.21 -23.93 -0.51
C PHE A 94 3.39 -23.67 -1.46
N LYS A 95 3.43 -24.42 -2.57
CA LYS A 95 4.48 -24.28 -3.58
C LYS A 95 4.13 -23.29 -4.67
N THR A 96 2.85 -23.17 -4.98
CA THR A 96 2.32 -22.25 -6.00
C THR A 96 1.09 -21.52 -5.48
N GLN A 97 0.70 -20.46 -6.17
CA GLN A 97 -0.52 -19.74 -5.85
C GLN A 97 -1.76 -20.56 -6.18
N GLU A 98 -1.70 -21.39 -7.22
CA GLU A 98 -2.76 -22.30 -7.60
C GLU A 98 -3.02 -23.33 -6.49
N ASP A 99 -1.94 -23.90 -5.90
CA ASP A 99 -2.07 -24.81 -4.74
C ASP A 99 -2.72 -24.12 -3.54
N ALA A 100 -2.45 -22.83 -3.36
CA ALA A 100 -2.98 -22.03 -2.26
C ALA A 100 -4.44 -21.61 -2.47
N ASN A 101 -4.98 -21.75 -3.68
CA ASN A 101 -6.37 -21.46 -4.05
C ASN A 101 -6.84 -20.08 -3.56
N TYR A 102 -6.27 -19.01 -4.10
CA TYR A 102 -6.63 -17.64 -3.73
C TYR A 102 -8.07 -17.30 -4.13
N VAL A 103 -8.85 -16.83 -3.18
CA VAL A 103 -10.27 -16.48 -3.35
C VAL A 103 -10.59 -15.15 -2.63
N TRP A 104 -11.70 -14.52 -2.99
CA TRP A 104 -12.28 -13.48 -2.15
C TRP A 104 -12.76 -14.13 -0.85
N THR A 105 -12.23 -13.68 0.28
CA THR A 105 -12.45 -14.28 1.59
C THR A 105 -13.82 -13.92 2.16
N ASP A 106 -14.23 -14.62 3.21
CA ASP A 106 -15.49 -14.43 3.92
C ASP A 106 -15.69 -12.99 4.44
N VAL A 107 -14.60 -12.34 4.87
CA VAL A 107 -14.65 -10.96 5.36
C VAL A 107 -15.21 -9.98 4.32
N CYS A 108 -15.13 -10.30 3.03
CA CYS A 108 -15.67 -9.48 1.95
C CYS A 108 -17.20 -9.27 2.02
N GLU A 109 -17.93 -10.15 2.69
CA GLU A 109 -19.39 -10.02 2.91
C GLU A 109 -19.73 -8.79 3.75
N TYR A 110 -18.81 -8.35 4.61
CA TYR A 110 -18.96 -7.15 5.46
C TYR A 110 -18.48 -5.86 4.78
N LEU A 111 -17.90 -5.95 3.57
CA LEU A 111 -17.23 -4.86 2.88
C LEU A 111 -17.74 -4.65 1.44
N PRO A 112 -19.07 -4.63 1.19
CA PRO A 112 -19.59 -4.68 -0.17
C PRO A 112 -19.15 -3.49 -1.02
N THR A 113 -19.14 -2.25 -0.49
CA THR A 113 -18.69 -1.07 -1.22
C THR A 113 -17.20 -1.12 -1.54
N THR A 114 -16.40 -1.57 -0.58
CA THR A 114 -14.94 -1.72 -0.73
C THR A 114 -14.62 -2.76 -1.81
N VAL A 115 -15.30 -3.91 -1.80
CA VAL A 115 -15.07 -4.99 -2.77
C VAL A 115 -15.53 -4.59 -4.18
N GLU A 116 -16.67 -3.91 -4.31
CA GLU A 116 -17.15 -3.37 -5.59
C GLU A 116 -16.14 -2.39 -6.19
N PHE A 117 -15.64 -1.45 -5.39
CA PHE A 117 -14.59 -0.52 -5.81
C PHE A 117 -13.32 -1.26 -6.27
N LEU A 118 -12.83 -2.24 -5.50
CA LEU A 118 -11.64 -3.01 -5.87
C LEU A 118 -11.83 -3.75 -7.20
N LYS A 119 -12.98 -4.38 -7.41
CA LYS A 119 -13.30 -5.06 -8.68
C LYS A 119 -13.39 -4.09 -9.86
N SER A 120 -13.77 -2.83 -9.64
CA SER A 120 -13.82 -1.80 -10.68
C SER A 120 -12.46 -1.33 -11.17
N LEU A 121 -11.36 -1.63 -10.45
CA LEU A 121 -9.98 -1.28 -10.86
C LEU A 121 -9.51 -2.01 -12.13
N GLY A 122 -10.25 -3.03 -12.60
CA GLY A 122 -10.01 -3.71 -13.86
C GLY A 122 -8.76 -4.59 -13.89
N TYR A 123 -8.36 -5.15 -12.76
CA TYR A 123 -7.34 -6.19 -12.72
C TYR A 123 -7.87 -7.45 -13.40
N SER A 124 -7.11 -7.99 -14.34
CA SER A 124 -7.47 -9.27 -14.99
C SER A 124 -7.29 -10.46 -14.07
N GLN A 125 -6.40 -10.34 -13.09
CA GLN A 125 -6.15 -11.33 -12.05
C GLN A 125 -5.73 -10.60 -10.77
N TYR A 126 -6.36 -10.95 -9.66
CA TYR A 126 -5.93 -10.56 -8.33
C TYR A 126 -5.04 -11.64 -7.73
N ASP A 127 -3.92 -11.23 -7.13
CA ASP A 127 -3.12 -12.10 -6.27
C ASP A 127 -3.54 -11.87 -4.82
N ARG A 128 -2.81 -11.06 -4.07
CA ARG A 128 -3.20 -10.72 -2.70
C ARG A 128 -3.78 -9.32 -2.62
N VAL A 129 -4.98 -9.21 -2.06
CA VAL A 129 -5.59 -7.93 -1.71
C VAL A 129 -5.77 -7.88 -0.20
N ARG A 130 -5.25 -6.84 0.46
CA ARG A 130 -5.25 -6.74 1.92
C ARG A 130 -5.58 -5.32 2.37
N ILE A 131 -6.36 -5.22 3.44
CA ILE A 131 -6.43 -3.99 4.21
C ILE A 131 -5.27 -4.02 5.19
N MET A 132 -4.47 -2.95 5.20
CA MET A 132 -3.35 -2.75 6.11
C MET A 132 -3.73 -1.65 7.10
N LYS A 133 -3.83 -2.02 8.37
CA LYS A 133 -4.06 -1.12 9.50
C LYS A 133 -2.73 -0.77 10.13
N LEU A 134 -2.43 0.52 10.26
CA LEU A 134 -1.32 1.00 11.06
C LEU A 134 -1.89 1.84 12.21
N ASN A 135 -1.79 1.32 13.42
CA ASN A 135 -2.36 1.94 14.61
C ASN A 135 -1.82 3.35 14.82
N ALA A 136 -2.58 4.18 15.54
CA ALA A 136 -2.11 5.45 16.07
C ALA A 136 -0.76 5.28 16.79
N GLY A 137 0.24 6.10 16.47
CA GLY A 137 1.61 5.98 16.97
C GLY A 137 2.43 4.85 16.35
N GLY A 138 1.82 3.99 15.52
CA GLY A 138 2.49 2.85 14.87
C GLY A 138 3.53 3.26 13.83
N TYR A 139 4.45 2.35 13.53
CA TYR A 139 5.50 2.60 12.54
C TYR A 139 6.01 1.32 11.86
N ILE A 140 6.62 1.51 10.70
CA ILE A 140 7.39 0.50 9.97
C ILE A 140 8.77 1.11 9.72
N MET A 141 9.82 0.47 10.27
CA MET A 141 11.20 0.95 10.20
C MET A 141 11.73 0.94 8.76
N PRO A 142 12.78 1.73 8.46
CA PRO A 142 13.39 1.77 7.15
C PRO A 142 13.80 0.40 6.63
N HIS A 143 13.35 0.08 5.41
CA HIS A 143 13.64 -1.18 4.72
C HIS A 143 13.45 -1.05 3.21
N THR A 144 13.80 -2.11 2.48
CA THR A 144 13.45 -2.35 1.08
C THR A 144 12.72 -3.68 0.96
N ASP A 145 11.75 -3.79 0.06
CA ASP A 145 11.01 -5.05 -0.13
C ASP A 145 11.77 -6.08 -0.98
N GLY A 146 12.94 -5.74 -1.50
CA GLY A 146 13.78 -6.65 -2.27
C GLY A 146 15.00 -5.95 -2.86
N LYS A 147 15.70 -6.67 -3.77
CA LYS A 147 16.84 -6.12 -4.50
C LYS A 147 16.42 -5.60 -5.86
N GLY A 148 16.91 -4.42 -6.20
CA GLY A 148 16.56 -3.76 -7.46
C GLY A 148 15.19 -3.08 -7.41
N ARG A 149 14.74 -2.64 -8.56
CA ARG A 149 13.50 -1.90 -8.69
C ARG A 149 12.30 -2.84 -8.58
N ILE A 150 11.40 -2.53 -7.67
CA ILE A 150 10.14 -3.25 -7.46
C ILE A 150 8.99 -2.25 -7.59
N PHE A 151 8.36 -2.22 -8.77
CA PHE A 151 7.24 -1.34 -9.04
C PHE A 151 5.90 -2.04 -8.81
N GLY A 152 5.13 -1.53 -7.87
CA GLY A 152 3.92 -2.14 -7.32
C GLY A 152 4.22 -2.79 -5.97
N PRO A 153 3.24 -3.18 -5.15
CA PRO A 153 1.82 -3.23 -5.42
C PRO A 153 1.15 -1.85 -5.51
N PHE A 154 -0.13 -1.84 -5.95
CA PHE A 154 -0.94 -0.63 -5.91
C PHE A 154 -1.48 -0.41 -4.50
N ASN A 155 -1.23 0.76 -3.93
CA ASN A 155 -1.53 1.07 -2.54
C ASN A 155 -2.57 2.20 -2.48
N ILE A 156 -3.75 1.94 -1.93
CA ILE A 156 -4.90 2.86 -1.92
C ILE A 156 -5.14 3.34 -0.49
N ALA A 157 -5.09 4.65 -0.28
CA ALA A 157 -5.41 5.25 1.01
C ALA A 157 -6.94 5.35 1.20
N ILE A 158 -7.49 4.52 2.09
CA ILE A 158 -8.88 4.64 2.53
C ILE A 158 -9.01 5.87 3.44
N ASN A 159 -8.06 6.03 4.36
CA ASN A 159 -7.76 7.30 5.04
C ASN A 159 -6.24 7.49 5.10
N ASN A 160 -5.81 8.71 5.36
CA ASN A 160 -4.42 9.01 5.69
C ASN A 160 -4.42 10.17 6.69
N PRO A 161 -4.45 9.89 8.02
CA PRO A 161 -4.51 10.91 9.04
C PRO A 161 -3.35 11.89 8.94
N GLU A 162 -3.58 13.14 9.33
CA GLU A 162 -2.52 14.14 9.40
C GLU A 162 -1.41 13.69 10.35
N GLY A 163 -0.16 13.76 9.91
CA GLY A 163 0.98 13.22 10.65
C GLY A 163 1.32 11.75 10.33
N CYS A 164 0.48 11.06 9.54
CA CYS A 164 0.84 9.74 9.02
C CYS A 164 1.56 9.86 7.68
N ASN A 165 2.86 9.52 7.66
CA ASN A 165 3.71 9.69 6.50
C ASN A 165 4.33 8.36 6.03
N PHE A 166 4.25 8.11 4.73
CA PHE A 166 5.11 7.17 4.02
C PHE A 166 6.23 7.99 3.38
N VAL A 167 7.47 7.62 3.60
CA VAL A 167 8.62 8.35 3.03
C VAL A 167 9.58 7.43 2.33
N PHE A 168 10.12 7.90 1.21
CA PHE A 168 11.36 7.36 0.64
C PHE A 168 12.56 8.15 1.17
N LYS A 169 13.64 7.46 1.47
CA LYS A 169 14.86 8.07 2.02
C LYS A 169 15.39 9.21 1.17
N GLU A 170 15.44 9.02 -0.15
CA GLU A 170 16.03 9.97 -1.07
C GLU A 170 15.02 10.89 -1.78
N ASN A 171 13.72 10.54 -1.73
CA ASN A 171 12.69 11.22 -2.50
C ASN A 171 11.62 11.93 -1.63
N GLY A 172 11.69 11.78 -0.30
CA GLY A 172 10.78 12.46 0.62
C GLY A 172 9.43 11.79 0.80
N ILE A 173 8.41 12.59 1.11
CA ILE A 173 7.05 12.11 1.42
C ILE A 173 6.33 11.68 0.15
N VAL A 174 5.70 10.50 0.20
CA VAL A 174 4.67 10.09 -0.75
C VAL A 174 3.37 10.81 -0.41
N PRO A 175 2.75 11.53 -1.35
CA PRO A 175 1.61 12.41 -1.07
C PRO A 175 0.29 11.62 -0.93
N PHE A 176 0.25 10.67 0.02
CA PHE A 176 -0.98 9.95 0.33
C PHE A 176 -2.05 10.89 0.89
N LYS A 177 -3.27 10.73 0.42
CA LYS A 177 -4.48 11.31 0.97
C LYS A 177 -5.65 10.36 0.76
N LYS A 178 -6.73 10.54 1.50
CA LYS A 178 -7.97 9.75 1.31
C LYS A 178 -8.38 9.73 -0.16
N GLY A 179 -8.62 8.53 -0.69
CA GLY A 179 -9.04 8.31 -2.08
C GLY A 179 -7.91 8.29 -3.11
N ARG A 180 -6.66 8.40 -2.70
CA ARG A 180 -5.50 8.30 -3.59
C ARG A 180 -4.95 6.90 -3.65
N GLY A 181 -4.84 6.36 -4.87
CA GLY A 181 -4.09 5.16 -5.15
C GLY A 181 -2.69 5.49 -5.67
N VAL A 182 -1.68 4.77 -5.22
CA VAL A 182 -0.27 5.03 -5.51
C VAL A 182 0.43 3.75 -5.93
N PHE A 183 1.13 3.77 -7.05
CA PHE A 183 2.15 2.80 -7.40
C PHE A 183 3.48 3.24 -6.79
N LEU A 184 4.18 2.36 -6.10
CA LEU A 184 5.41 2.64 -5.36
C LEU A 184 6.59 1.82 -5.89
N ASP A 185 7.78 2.41 -5.95
CA ASP A 185 9.03 1.67 -6.17
C ASP A 185 9.59 1.18 -4.83
N LEU A 186 9.11 0.03 -4.37
CA LEU A 186 9.47 -0.55 -3.07
C LEU A 186 10.89 -1.15 -3.03
N GLY A 187 11.62 -1.15 -4.14
CA GLY A 187 13.05 -1.43 -4.17
C GLY A 187 13.89 -0.32 -3.53
N ARG A 188 13.31 0.88 -3.35
CA ARG A 188 13.95 1.99 -2.64
C ARG A 188 13.72 1.88 -1.13
N GLU A 189 14.70 2.34 -0.36
CA GLU A 189 14.57 2.39 1.11
C GLU A 189 13.44 3.34 1.50
N HIS A 190 12.48 2.79 2.25
CA HIS A 190 11.28 3.50 2.68
C HIS A 190 10.90 3.15 4.11
N ALA A 191 10.07 4.01 4.71
CA ALA A 191 9.54 3.83 6.05
C ALA A 191 8.14 4.44 6.17
N VAL A 192 7.38 4.00 7.17
CA VAL A 192 6.07 4.57 7.49
C VAL A 192 6.00 4.89 8.97
N TRP A 193 5.46 6.06 9.29
CA TRP A 193 5.17 6.45 10.66
C TRP A 193 3.82 7.14 10.76
N ASN A 194 2.96 6.58 11.57
CA ASN A 194 1.68 7.18 11.92
C ASN A 194 1.82 7.98 13.23
N ASN A 195 2.29 9.21 13.15
CA ASN A 195 2.40 10.13 14.28
C ASN A 195 1.10 10.91 14.51
N SER A 196 -0.04 10.23 14.36
CA SER A 196 -1.37 10.78 14.62
C SER A 196 -2.07 10.04 15.76
N ASN A 197 -3.27 10.51 16.12
CA ASN A 197 -4.13 9.87 17.12
C ASN A 197 -5.19 8.94 16.49
N GLU A 198 -5.10 8.69 15.18
CA GLU A 198 -6.05 7.89 14.43
C GLU A 198 -5.36 6.72 13.74
N ASP A 199 -6.06 5.59 13.61
CA ASP A 199 -5.57 4.46 12.84
C ASP A 199 -5.60 4.78 11.34
N ARG A 200 -4.55 4.37 10.62
CA ARG A 200 -4.46 4.47 9.18
C ARG A 200 -4.89 3.17 8.53
N TYR A 201 -5.75 3.26 7.51
CA TYR A 201 -6.21 2.13 6.70
C TYR A 201 -5.86 2.34 5.24
N HIS A 202 -5.03 1.47 4.69
CA HIS A 202 -4.71 1.41 3.27
C HIS A 202 -5.07 0.02 2.72
N ILE A 203 -5.41 -0.05 1.44
CA ILE A 203 -5.57 -1.33 0.75
C ILE A 203 -4.38 -1.53 -0.18
N ILE A 204 -3.73 -2.68 -0.06
CA ILE A 204 -2.64 -3.09 -0.96
C ILE A 204 -3.15 -4.16 -1.91
N VAL A 205 -3.09 -3.85 -3.21
CA VAL A 205 -3.55 -4.73 -4.29
C VAL A 205 -2.34 -5.28 -5.04
N HIS A 206 -2.15 -6.58 -4.98
CA HIS A 206 -1.24 -7.33 -5.84
C HIS A 206 -2.07 -8.05 -6.92
N GLY A 207 -1.53 -8.14 -8.12
CA GLY A 207 -2.17 -8.79 -9.25
C GLY A 207 -1.59 -8.34 -10.58
N HIS A 208 -2.21 -8.77 -11.66
CA HIS A 208 -1.85 -8.31 -12.99
C HIS A 208 -2.37 -6.88 -13.21
N ILE A 209 -1.45 -5.93 -13.16
CA ILE A 209 -1.78 -4.49 -13.27
C ILE A 209 -2.50 -4.21 -14.58
N ASN A 210 -3.64 -3.52 -14.48
CA ASN A 210 -4.32 -2.96 -15.65
C ASN A 210 -3.44 -1.84 -16.26
N PRO A 211 -2.96 -1.98 -17.51
CA PRO A 211 -2.11 -0.98 -18.14
C PRO A 211 -2.76 0.41 -18.23
N LYS A 212 -4.10 0.46 -18.39
CA LYS A 212 -4.83 1.73 -18.42
C LYS A 212 -4.73 2.43 -17.06
N LEU A 213 -4.97 1.73 -15.95
CA LEU A 213 -4.87 2.29 -14.60
C LEU A 213 -3.47 2.87 -14.33
N LEU A 214 -2.44 2.16 -14.77
CA LEU A 214 -1.07 2.63 -14.63
C LEU A 214 -0.81 3.90 -15.46
N ASN A 215 -1.20 3.92 -16.74
CA ASN A 215 -1.03 5.08 -17.61
C ASN A 215 -1.83 6.29 -17.11
N ASP A 216 -3.05 6.06 -16.60
CA ASP A 216 -3.86 7.12 -16.00
C ASP A 216 -3.17 7.71 -14.77
N SER A 217 -2.55 6.88 -13.93
CA SER A 217 -1.80 7.34 -12.75
C SER A 217 -0.59 8.18 -13.12
N ILE A 218 0.14 7.79 -14.17
CA ILE A 218 1.27 8.54 -14.71
C ILE A 218 0.81 9.92 -15.18
N SER A 219 -0.22 9.94 -16.03
CA SER A 219 -0.78 11.16 -16.59
C SER A 219 -1.32 12.09 -15.50
N HIS A 220 -2.01 11.52 -14.52
CA HIS A 220 -2.54 12.28 -13.37
C HIS A 220 -1.41 12.89 -12.55
N THR A 221 -0.35 12.13 -12.26
CA THR A 221 0.81 12.63 -11.50
C THR A 221 1.48 13.77 -12.25
N LYS A 222 1.75 13.63 -13.55
CA LYS A 222 2.34 14.70 -14.39
C LYS A 222 1.53 15.99 -14.36
N ASN A 223 0.21 15.89 -14.35
CA ASN A 223 -0.68 17.04 -14.44
C ASN A 223 -0.95 17.74 -13.11
N THR A 224 -0.79 17.04 -11.98
CA THR A 224 -1.20 17.55 -10.66
C THR A 224 -0.03 17.83 -9.72
N HIS A 225 1.13 17.26 -9.97
CA HIS A 225 2.32 17.53 -9.19
C HIS A 225 2.93 18.85 -9.65
N GLY A 226 3.13 19.81 -8.78
CA GLY A 226 3.65 21.15 -9.11
C GLY A 226 2.59 22.26 -9.11
N HIS A 227 1.33 21.92 -8.86
CA HIS A 227 0.24 22.89 -8.65
C HIS A 227 -0.22 23.00 -7.19
N ASN A 228 0.55 22.44 -6.22
CA ASN A 228 0.28 22.54 -4.78
C ASN A 228 1.39 23.30 -4.06
#